data_d2120eae56f77f0427166a6fb2c8b826
#
_entry.id   d2120eae56f77f0427166a6fb2c8b826
#
_cell.length_a   1.000
_cell.length_b   1.000
_cell.length_c   1.000
_cell.angle_alpha   90.00
_cell.angle_beta   90.00
_cell.angle_gamma   90.00
#
_symmetry.space_group_name_H-M   'P 1'
#
loop_
_entity.id
_entity.type
_entity.pdbx_description
1 polymer ?
#
loop_
_entity_poly.entity_id
_entity_poly.type
_entity_poly.pdbx_seq_one_letter_code
_entity_poly.pdbx_strand_id
1 'polypeptide(L)'
;MKIIEHFVDGKIVPGSSKKKGKVFNPATGEQQAEVMLASSSDLNNAVEIAKKAFNDWSIRPPLQRARVMFKFKELIEKNSDELTKMIVAEHGKVYEDAKGSLTRGLEVVEFACGIPHLLKGEFSENVGTNVDSWSMRQPLGVV
;
A
#
# COMPACT_ATOMS: atom_id res chain seq x y z
N MET A 1 16.01 16.03 16.07
CA MET A 1 15.94 15.39 14.74
C MET A 1 14.73 14.44 14.72
N LYS A 2 13.94 14.43 13.65
CA LYS A 2 12.75 13.56 13.52
C LYS A 2 13.21 12.10 13.39
N ILE A 3 12.55 11.18 14.12
CA ILE A 3 12.75 9.73 13.95
C ILE A 3 11.51 9.18 13.28
N ILE A 4 11.73 8.45 12.19
CA ILE A 4 10.67 7.75 11.43
C ILE A 4 10.66 6.30 11.94
N GLU A 5 9.58 5.94 12.60
CA GLU A 5 9.36 4.61 13.18
C GLU A 5 8.52 3.72 12.26
N HIS A 6 8.36 2.46 12.60
CA HIS A 6 7.53 1.52 11.86
C HIS A 6 6.04 1.81 12.10
N PHE A 7 5.22 1.49 11.10
CA PHE A 7 3.77 1.51 11.23
C PHE A 7 3.24 0.08 11.08
N VAL A 8 2.81 -0.53 12.18
CA VAL A 8 2.37 -1.92 12.24
C VAL A 8 1.09 -2.01 13.05
N ASP A 9 0.11 -2.76 12.58
CA ASP A 9 -1.19 -2.95 13.24
C ASP A 9 -1.93 -1.61 13.54
N GLY A 10 -1.84 -0.67 12.60
CA GLY A 10 -2.45 0.65 12.76
C GLY A 10 -1.77 1.57 13.79
N LYS A 11 -0.56 1.23 14.24
CA LYS A 11 0.17 1.96 15.28
C LYS A 11 1.60 2.25 14.87
N ILE A 12 2.13 3.37 15.39
CA ILE A 12 3.56 3.67 15.31
C ILE A 12 4.27 2.87 16.40
N VAL A 13 5.31 2.12 16.01
CA VAL A 13 6.12 1.29 16.90
C VAL A 13 7.62 1.51 16.65
N PRO A 14 8.45 1.62 17.70
CA PRO A 14 9.87 1.96 17.55
C PRO A 14 10.71 0.83 16.94
N GLY A 15 10.20 -0.39 16.88
CA GLY A 15 10.97 -1.57 16.51
C GLY A 15 11.96 -2.02 17.59
N SER A 16 12.60 -3.15 17.38
CA SER A 16 13.56 -3.76 18.33
C SER A 16 15.03 -3.52 17.97
N SER A 17 15.31 -3.10 16.73
CA SER A 17 16.66 -2.79 16.27
C SER A 17 17.14 -1.44 16.78
N LYS A 18 18.46 -1.35 17.08
CA LYS A 18 19.11 -0.06 17.36
C LYS A 18 19.70 0.60 16.09
N LYS A 19 19.60 -0.07 14.93
CA LYS A 19 20.12 0.44 13.66
C LYS A 19 19.19 1.48 13.07
N LYS A 20 19.79 2.55 12.54
CA LYS A 20 19.05 3.64 11.88
C LYS A 20 19.67 3.96 10.53
N GLY A 21 18.86 4.38 9.58
CA GLY A 21 19.28 4.99 8.32
C GLY A 21 19.11 6.50 8.38
N LYS A 22 20.00 7.24 7.72
CA LYS A 22 19.90 8.70 7.61
C LYS A 22 18.98 9.05 6.44
N VAL A 23 18.14 10.07 6.64
CA VAL A 23 17.26 10.63 5.61
C VAL A 23 17.72 12.05 5.31
N PHE A 24 18.12 12.29 4.08
CA PHE A 24 18.63 13.58 3.63
C PHE A 24 17.61 14.29 2.74
N ASN A 25 17.63 15.62 2.75
CA ASN A 25 17.03 16.41 1.69
C ASN A 25 18.02 16.49 0.53
N PRO A 26 17.78 15.88 -0.62
CA PRO A 26 18.77 15.85 -1.70
C PRO A 26 18.98 17.20 -2.38
N ALA A 27 18.05 18.16 -2.22
CA ALA A 27 18.20 19.51 -2.76
C ALA A 27 19.18 20.36 -1.95
N THR A 28 19.29 20.13 -0.63
CA THR A 28 20.16 20.90 0.28
C THR A 28 21.36 20.12 0.78
N GLY A 29 21.30 18.77 0.72
CA GLY A 29 22.31 17.88 1.32
C GLY A 29 22.20 17.75 2.85
N GLU A 30 21.22 18.38 3.48
CA GLU A 30 21.03 18.35 4.92
C GLU A 30 20.31 17.10 5.40
N GLN A 31 20.76 16.53 6.52
CA GLN A 31 20.05 15.42 7.16
C GLN A 31 18.79 15.96 7.87
N GLN A 32 17.62 15.52 7.42
CA GLN A 32 16.33 15.96 7.96
C GLN A 32 15.69 14.97 8.94
N ALA A 33 16.03 13.68 8.86
CA ALA A 33 15.48 12.65 9.72
C ALA A 33 16.41 11.44 9.86
N GLU A 34 16.02 10.51 10.74
CA GLU A 34 16.52 9.14 10.81
C GLU A 34 15.33 8.18 10.67
N VAL A 35 15.52 7.04 10.00
CA VAL A 35 14.53 5.97 9.91
C VAL A 35 15.02 4.75 10.69
N MET A 36 14.14 4.15 11.50
CA MET A 36 14.44 2.91 12.19
C MET A 36 14.51 1.75 11.19
N LEU A 37 15.60 0.97 11.24
CA LEU A 37 15.75 -0.24 10.42
C LEU A 37 15.21 -1.44 11.19
N ALA A 38 14.33 -2.21 10.56
CA ALA A 38 13.72 -3.38 11.19
C ALA A 38 14.75 -4.48 11.47
N SER A 39 14.56 -5.19 12.57
CA SER A 39 15.20 -6.47 12.82
C SER A 39 14.40 -7.61 12.16
N SER A 40 14.98 -8.82 12.10
CA SER A 40 14.25 -10.00 11.64
C SER A 40 13.02 -10.32 12.52
N SER A 41 13.09 -10.03 13.82
CA SER A 41 11.94 -10.20 14.72
C SER A 41 10.82 -9.20 14.44
N ASP A 42 11.15 -7.94 14.14
CA ASP A 42 10.16 -6.94 13.75
C ASP A 42 9.44 -7.34 12.45
N LEU A 43 10.20 -7.80 11.45
CA LEU A 43 9.64 -8.29 10.19
C LEU A 43 8.72 -9.49 10.40
N ASN A 44 9.18 -10.51 11.13
CA ASN A 44 8.38 -11.71 11.41
C ASN A 44 7.08 -11.36 12.14
N ASN A 45 7.15 -10.46 13.12
CA ASN A 45 5.97 -10.00 13.84
C ASN A 45 4.97 -9.28 12.91
N ALA A 46 5.45 -8.40 12.02
CA ALA A 46 4.60 -7.71 11.05
C ALA A 46 3.92 -8.70 10.09
N VAL A 47 4.65 -9.72 9.61
CA VAL A 47 4.09 -10.79 8.76
C VAL A 47 3.03 -11.60 9.50
N GLU A 48 3.25 -11.98 10.74
CA GLU A 48 2.25 -12.73 11.53
C GLU A 48 0.98 -11.90 11.81
N ILE A 49 1.12 -10.59 12.06
CA ILE A 49 -0.02 -9.68 12.18
C ILE A 49 -0.81 -9.60 10.86
N ALA A 50 -0.11 -9.47 9.73
CA ALA A 50 -0.73 -9.44 8.41
C ALA A 50 -1.45 -10.76 8.08
N LYS A 51 -0.87 -11.93 8.43
CA LYS A 51 -1.53 -13.24 8.28
C LYS A 51 -2.82 -13.34 9.11
N LYS A 52 -2.83 -12.81 10.32
CA LYS A 52 -4.06 -12.78 11.14
C LYS A 52 -5.14 -11.91 10.49
N ALA A 53 -4.75 -10.72 10.02
CA ALA A 53 -5.67 -9.82 9.34
C ALA A 53 -6.21 -10.41 8.02
N PHE A 54 -5.42 -11.23 7.32
CA PHE A 54 -5.82 -11.89 6.09
C PHE A 54 -7.06 -12.78 6.27
N ASN A 55 -7.21 -13.47 7.39
CA ASN A 55 -8.34 -14.36 7.64
C ASN A 55 -9.69 -13.64 7.49
N ASP A 56 -9.80 -12.44 8.06
CA ASP A 56 -11.02 -11.64 7.98
C ASP A 56 -11.12 -10.85 6.67
N TRP A 57 -9.98 -10.32 6.20
CA TRP A 57 -9.96 -9.48 5.00
C TRP A 57 -10.25 -10.27 3.72
N SER A 58 -9.74 -11.49 3.61
CA SER A 58 -9.89 -12.33 2.42
C SER A 58 -11.34 -12.73 2.13
N ILE A 59 -12.15 -12.90 3.16
CA ILE A 59 -13.56 -13.32 3.04
C ILE A 59 -14.53 -12.13 2.90
N ARG A 60 -14.06 -10.89 3.08
CA ARG A 60 -14.92 -9.72 2.89
C ARG A 60 -15.36 -9.57 1.44
N PRO A 61 -16.66 -9.27 1.20
CA PRO A 61 -17.15 -9.01 -0.15
C PRO A 61 -16.30 -7.96 -0.88
N PRO A 62 -16.01 -8.16 -2.18
CA PRO A 62 -15.17 -7.23 -2.96
C PRO A 62 -15.62 -5.77 -2.87
N LEU A 63 -16.94 -5.51 -2.85
CA LEU A 63 -17.48 -4.16 -2.72
C LEU A 63 -17.10 -3.51 -1.37
N GLN A 64 -17.08 -4.26 -0.27
CA GLN A 64 -16.67 -3.72 1.03
C GLN A 64 -15.19 -3.35 1.04
N ARG A 65 -14.34 -4.13 0.38
CA ARG A 65 -12.91 -3.83 0.20
C ARG A 65 -12.70 -2.63 -0.70
N ALA A 66 -13.46 -2.52 -1.80
CA ALA A 66 -13.43 -1.36 -2.69
C ALA A 66 -13.79 -0.05 -1.98
N ARG A 67 -14.73 -0.07 -1.02
CA ARG A 67 -15.08 1.13 -0.22
C ARG A 67 -13.89 1.69 0.57
N VAL A 68 -12.97 0.83 1.00
CA VAL A 68 -11.72 1.29 1.63
C VAL A 68 -10.86 2.04 0.61
N MET A 69 -10.77 1.56 -0.63
CA MET A 69 -10.04 2.23 -1.71
C MET A 69 -10.67 3.57 -2.09
N PHE A 70 -12.00 3.67 -2.14
CA PHE A 70 -12.68 4.96 -2.34
C PHE A 70 -12.34 5.96 -1.24
N LYS A 71 -12.33 5.52 0.03
CA LYS A 71 -11.94 6.40 1.13
C LYS A 71 -10.47 6.79 1.07
N PHE A 72 -9.59 5.88 0.66
CA PHE A 72 -8.18 6.15 0.45
C PHE A 72 -7.97 7.20 -0.65
N LYS A 73 -8.68 7.08 -1.79
CA LYS A 73 -8.68 8.08 -2.86
C LYS A 73 -9.04 9.46 -2.32
N GLU A 74 -10.17 9.59 -1.63
CA GLU A 74 -10.64 10.84 -1.03
C GLU A 74 -9.58 11.46 -0.09
N LEU A 75 -8.92 10.63 0.73
CA LEU A 75 -7.89 11.11 1.64
C LEU A 75 -6.63 11.60 0.92
N ILE A 76 -6.20 10.93 -0.15
CA ILE A 76 -5.08 11.39 -0.98
C ILE A 76 -5.41 12.74 -1.61
N GLU A 77 -6.59 12.88 -2.21
CA GLU A 77 -7.05 14.14 -2.84
C GLU A 77 -7.07 15.29 -1.83
N LYS A 78 -7.64 15.04 -0.65
CA LYS A 78 -7.72 16.03 0.42
C LYS A 78 -6.36 16.50 0.92
N ASN A 79 -5.37 15.60 0.97
CA ASN A 79 -4.03 15.87 1.50
C ASN A 79 -2.98 16.03 0.38
N SER A 80 -3.40 16.25 -0.87
CA SER A 80 -2.50 16.22 -2.02
C SER A 80 -1.37 17.24 -1.97
N ASP A 81 -1.61 18.44 -1.45
CA ASP A 81 -0.58 19.47 -1.31
C ASP A 81 0.50 19.06 -0.28
N GLU A 82 0.08 18.54 0.87
CA GLU A 82 1.00 18.05 1.90
C GLU A 82 1.83 16.87 1.41
N LEU A 83 1.20 15.89 0.78
CA LEU A 83 1.88 14.72 0.19
C LEU A 83 2.87 15.15 -0.90
N THR A 84 2.49 16.09 -1.76
CA THR A 84 3.39 16.63 -2.78
C THR A 84 4.62 17.29 -2.16
N LYS A 85 4.45 18.12 -1.12
CA LYS A 85 5.56 18.75 -0.40
C LYS A 85 6.49 17.72 0.27
N MET A 86 5.93 16.63 0.79
CA MET A 86 6.74 15.53 1.35
C MET A 86 7.59 14.87 0.26
N ILE A 87 7.03 14.61 -0.93
CA ILE A 87 7.77 14.07 -2.08
C ILE A 87 8.90 15.03 -2.49
N VAL A 88 8.63 16.34 -2.56
CA VAL A 88 9.65 17.36 -2.87
C VAL A 88 10.81 17.28 -1.86
N ALA A 89 10.50 17.25 -0.57
CA ALA A 89 11.50 17.25 0.50
C ALA A 89 12.37 15.98 0.51
N GLU A 90 11.80 14.82 0.16
CA GLU A 90 12.52 13.55 0.20
C GLU A 90 13.20 13.18 -1.13
N HIS A 91 12.64 13.62 -2.26
CA HIS A 91 13.14 13.29 -3.59
C HIS A 91 14.00 14.40 -4.21
N GLY A 92 13.77 15.67 -3.84
CA GLY A 92 14.47 16.83 -4.42
C GLY A 92 13.95 17.27 -5.78
N LYS A 93 12.83 16.75 -6.28
CA LYS A 93 12.21 17.19 -7.53
C LYS A 93 11.39 18.46 -7.34
N VAL A 94 11.12 19.18 -8.45
CA VAL A 94 10.25 20.36 -8.43
C VAL A 94 8.81 19.97 -8.08
N TYR A 95 8.06 20.92 -7.53
CA TYR A 95 6.70 20.69 -7.03
C TYR A 95 5.76 20.10 -8.09
N GLU A 96 5.78 20.62 -9.31
CA GLU A 96 4.89 20.13 -10.37
C GLU A 96 5.18 18.69 -10.79
N ASP A 97 6.46 18.27 -10.81
CA ASP A 97 6.82 16.87 -11.07
C ASP A 97 6.42 15.95 -9.93
N ALA A 98 6.55 16.43 -8.68
CA ALA A 98 6.09 15.69 -7.50
C ALA A 98 4.58 15.51 -7.52
N LYS A 99 3.83 16.56 -7.86
CA LYS A 99 2.38 16.52 -8.03
C LYS A 99 1.97 15.56 -9.14
N GLY A 100 2.66 15.59 -10.28
CA GLY A 100 2.46 14.63 -11.37
C GLY A 100 2.69 13.18 -10.95
N SER A 101 3.67 12.91 -10.07
CA SER A 101 3.90 11.58 -9.51
C SER A 101 2.75 11.13 -8.59
N LEU A 102 2.24 12.03 -7.76
CA LEU A 102 1.08 11.77 -6.89
C LEU A 102 -0.19 11.51 -7.73
N THR A 103 -0.42 12.28 -8.79
CA THR A 103 -1.55 12.11 -9.71
C THR A 103 -1.54 10.72 -10.33
N ARG A 104 -0.40 10.26 -10.85
CA ARG A 104 -0.28 8.89 -11.40
C ARG A 104 -0.54 7.80 -10.37
N GLY A 105 -0.10 8.00 -9.13
CA GLY A 105 -0.44 7.10 -8.02
C GLY A 105 -1.94 7.09 -7.72
N LEU A 106 -2.57 8.25 -7.76
CA LEU A 106 -4.01 8.40 -7.54
C LEU A 106 -4.84 7.71 -8.62
N GLU A 107 -4.42 7.77 -9.89
CA GLU A 107 -5.04 7.06 -11.02
C GLU A 107 -5.03 5.54 -10.81
N VAL A 108 -3.94 4.99 -10.25
CA VAL A 108 -3.87 3.57 -9.90
C VAL A 108 -4.84 3.22 -8.76
N VAL A 109 -4.96 4.09 -7.75
CA VAL A 109 -5.96 3.90 -6.67
C VAL A 109 -7.37 3.97 -7.23
N GLU A 110 -7.66 4.88 -8.14
CA GLU A 110 -8.94 5.02 -8.82
C GLU A 110 -9.29 3.76 -9.63
N PHE A 111 -8.34 3.22 -10.39
CA PHE A 111 -8.50 1.94 -11.06
C PHE A 111 -8.81 0.80 -10.06
N ALA A 112 -8.13 0.76 -8.91
CA ALA A 112 -8.34 -0.23 -7.86
C ALA A 112 -9.74 -0.16 -7.23
N CYS A 113 -10.43 0.98 -7.27
CA CYS A 113 -11.82 1.09 -6.86
C CYS A 113 -12.77 0.23 -7.72
N GLY A 114 -12.42 -0.02 -8.99
CA GLY A 114 -13.16 -0.86 -9.94
C GLY A 114 -12.81 -2.35 -9.92
N ILE A 115 -11.81 -2.76 -9.14
CA ILE A 115 -11.34 -4.15 -9.07
C ILE A 115 -12.45 -5.21 -8.84
N PRO A 116 -13.55 -4.95 -8.10
CA PRO A 116 -14.63 -5.94 -7.97
C PRO A 116 -15.12 -6.50 -9.31
N HIS A 117 -15.09 -5.72 -10.39
CA HIS A 117 -15.45 -6.18 -11.73
C HIS A 117 -14.39 -7.08 -12.36
N LEU A 118 -13.11 -6.88 -12.02
CA LEU A 118 -11.98 -7.67 -12.51
C LEU A 118 -11.81 -9.01 -11.77
N LEU A 119 -12.44 -9.14 -10.60
CA LEU A 119 -12.41 -10.38 -9.80
C LEU A 119 -13.38 -11.44 -10.28
N LYS A 120 -14.22 -11.13 -11.27
CA LYS A 120 -15.10 -12.13 -11.90
C LYS A 120 -14.27 -13.23 -12.55
N GLY A 121 -14.74 -14.47 -12.39
CA GLY A 121 -14.21 -15.61 -13.12
C GLY A 121 -14.89 -15.76 -14.48
N GLU A 122 -14.46 -16.76 -15.22
CA GLU A 122 -15.02 -17.14 -16.51
C GLU A 122 -15.65 -18.52 -16.41
N PHE A 123 -16.65 -18.78 -17.23
CA PHE A 123 -17.31 -20.07 -17.39
C PHE A 123 -17.37 -20.43 -18.87
N SER A 124 -17.07 -21.68 -19.20
CA SER A 124 -17.20 -22.24 -20.54
C SER A 124 -17.94 -23.57 -20.45
N GLU A 125 -19.07 -23.63 -21.13
CA GLU A 125 -19.91 -24.83 -21.23
C GLU A 125 -19.38 -25.76 -22.31
N ASN A 126 -19.39 -27.07 -22.05
CA ASN A 126 -19.06 -28.14 -23.05
C ASN A 126 -17.69 -27.94 -23.72
N VAL A 127 -16.65 -27.62 -22.98
CA VAL A 127 -15.27 -27.57 -23.50
C VAL A 127 -14.75 -28.96 -23.93
N GLY A 128 -15.44 -30.01 -23.52
CA GLY A 128 -15.34 -31.40 -23.93
C GLY A 128 -16.69 -32.06 -23.72
N THR A 129 -16.88 -33.30 -24.17
CA THR A 129 -18.15 -34.01 -24.01
C THR A 129 -18.54 -34.13 -22.53
N ASN A 130 -19.62 -33.45 -22.13
CA ASN A 130 -20.09 -33.36 -20.74
C ASN A 130 -19.06 -32.77 -19.76
N VAL A 131 -18.20 -31.84 -20.20
CA VAL A 131 -17.19 -31.19 -19.38
C VAL A 131 -17.35 -29.69 -19.48
N ASP A 132 -17.64 -29.04 -18.35
CA ASP A 132 -17.62 -27.58 -18.19
C ASP A 132 -16.30 -27.16 -17.54
N SER A 133 -15.86 -25.93 -17.84
CA SER A 133 -14.67 -25.32 -17.24
C SER A 133 -15.02 -23.96 -16.67
N TRP A 134 -14.45 -23.67 -15.51
CA TRP A 134 -14.61 -22.36 -14.88
C TRP A 134 -13.34 -21.90 -14.16
N SER A 135 -13.18 -20.59 -14.03
CA SER A 135 -12.08 -19.98 -13.29
C SER A 135 -12.60 -19.18 -12.11
N MET A 136 -11.84 -19.18 -11.03
CA MET A 136 -12.11 -18.40 -9.84
C MET A 136 -10.82 -17.71 -9.37
N ARG A 137 -10.92 -16.42 -9.06
CA ARG A 137 -9.80 -15.66 -8.49
C ARG A 137 -9.80 -15.78 -6.98
N GLN A 138 -8.67 -16.21 -6.42
CA GLN A 138 -8.47 -16.36 -4.99
C GLN A 138 -7.34 -15.46 -4.50
N PRO A 139 -7.40 -14.95 -3.26
CA PRO A 139 -6.32 -14.12 -2.71
C PRO A 139 -5.06 -14.94 -2.48
N LEU A 140 -3.89 -14.34 -2.72
CA LEU A 140 -2.58 -14.98 -2.56
C LEU A 140 -2.14 -15.10 -1.10
N GLY A 141 -2.59 -14.20 -0.24
CA GLY A 141 -2.12 -14.10 1.13
C GLY A 141 -1.38 -12.78 1.38
N VAL A 142 -0.38 -12.84 2.26
CA VAL A 142 0.53 -11.71 2.50
C VAL A 142 1.53 -11.63 1.34
N VAL A 143 1.70 -10.45 0.79
CA VAL A 143 2.60 -10.14 -0.35
C VAL A 143 3.55 -9.02 0.01
#